data_3a3be834350fc9dfb34d0b0e2e635480
#
_entry.id   3a3be834350fc9dfb34d0b0e2e635480
#
_cell.length_a   1.000
_cell.length_b   1.000
_cell.length_c   1.000
_cell.angle_alpha   90.00
_cell.angle_beta   90.00
_cell.angle_gamma   90.00
#
_symmetry.space_group_name_H-M   'P 1'
#
loop_
_entity.id
_entity.type
_entity.pdbx_description
1 polymer ?
#
loop_
_entity_poly.entity_id
_entity_poly.type
_entity_poly.pdbx_seq_one_letter_code
_entity_poly.pdbx_strand_id
1 'polypeptide(L)'
;MNTFRLKQKRDRLVEQVRDHLDFLAGSISSKGLKWEAYNLTTKVDGITKTRHIPKDLLPLVKRMTLRHKKLKKLLKDLEETNWRLILEGEELRCYGTV
;
A
#
# COMPACT_ATOMS: atom_id res chain seq x y z
N MET A 1 10.69 -15.54 -21.90
CA MET A 1 9.39 -15.01 -21.46
C MET A 1 9.00 -13.82 -22.33
N ASN A 2 7.75 -13.75 -22.74
CA ASN A 2 7.29 -12.71 -23.65
C ASN A 2 7.15 -11.36 -22.94
N THR A 3 7.90 -10.35 -23.37
CA THR A 3 7.86 -8.99 -22.78
C THR A 3 6.48 -8.36 -22.89
N PHE A 4 5.71 -8.70 -23.92
CA PHE A 4 4.34 -8.22 -24.08
C PHE A 4 3.44 -8.63 -22.91
N ARG A 5 3.54 -9.88 -22.46
CA ARG A 5 2.79 -10.35 -21.29
C ARG A 5 3.21 -9.66 -20.01
N LEU A 6 4.51 -9.41 -19.86
CA LEU A 6 5.03 -8.67 -18.70
C LEU A 6 4.53 -7.24 -18.67
N LYS A 7 4.48 -6.58 -19.83
CA LYS A 7 3.94 -5.21 -19.92
C LYS A 7 2.46 -5.17 -19.60
N GLN A 8 1.69 -6.15 -20.09
CA GLN A 8 0.27 -6.24 -19.74
C GLN A 8 0.06 -6.47 -18.25
N LYS A 9 0.86 -7.34 -17.65
CA LYS A 9 0.80 -7.59 -16.21
C LYS A 9 1.13 -6.32 -15.42
N ARG A 10 2.17 -5.58 -15.84
CA ARG A 10 2.54 -4.32 -15.22
C ARG A 10 1.39 -3.30 -15.28
N ASP A 11 0.79 -3.13 -16.44
CA ASP A 11 -0.29 -2.16 -16.64
C ASP A 11 -1.51 -2.51 -15.78
N ARG A 12 -1.82 -3.79 -15.67
CA ARG A 12 -2.89 -4.29 -14.81
C ARG A 12 -2.61 -4.01 -13.34
N LEU A 13 -1.37 -4.23 -12.91
CA LEU A 13 -0.95 -3.95 -11.53
C LEU A 13 -1.00 -2.45 -11.23
N VAL A 14 -0.62 -1.59 -12.18
CA VAL A 14 -0.69 -0.14 -12.02
C VAL A 14 -2.14 0.31 -11.82
N GLU A 15 -3.09 -0.25 -12.57
CA GLU A 15 -4.51 0.06 -12.38
C GLU A 15 -5.00 -0.37 -11.01
N GLN A 16 -4.61 -1.57 -10.56
CA GLN A 16 -4.97 -2.05 -9.22
C GLN A 16 -4.38 -1.19 -8.13
N VAL A 17 -3.16 -0.70 -8.31
CA VAL A 17 -2.54 0.25 -7.37
C VAL A 17 -3.37 1.53 -7.28
N ARG A 18 -3.81 2.07 -8.42
CA ARG A 18 -4.66 3.27 -8.43
C ARG A 18 -5.95 3.08 -7.63
N ASP A 19 -6.55 1.89 -7.72
CA ASP A 19 -7.80 1.59 -7.01
C ASP A 19 -7.62 1.46 -5.50
N HIS A 20 -6.38 1.40 -5.01
CA HIS A 20 -6.05 1.22 -3.59
C HIS A 20 -5.29 2.40 -3.00
N LEU A 21 -5.33 3.57 -3.64
CA LEU A 21 -4.61 4.74 -3.16
C LEU A 21 -5.30 5.45 -1.99
N ASP A 22 -6.57 5.19 -1.74
CA ASP A 22 -7.28 5.68 -0.56
C ASP A 22 -7.03 4.73 0.62
N PHE A 23 -5.84 4.78 1.16
CA PHE A 23 -5.40 3.88 2.21
C PHE A 23 -4.88 4.64 3.42
N LEU A 24 -4.80 3.93 4.55
CA LEU A 24 -4.11 4.41 5.74
C LEU A 24 -3.07 3.37 6.16
N ALA A 25 -1.84 3.83 6.33
CA ALA A 25 -0.77 2.97 6.81
C ALA A 25 -0.76 2.96 8.33
N GLY A 26 -0.64 1.78 8.91
CA GLY A 26 -0.52 1.66 10.35
C GLY A 26 -1.29 0.49 10.93
N SER A 27 -1.23 0.38 12.25
CA SER A 27 -1.91 -0.65 13.01
C SER A 27 -2.95 -0.04 13.93
N ILE A 28 -4.12 -0.67 14.00
CA ILE A 28 -5.17 -0.25 14.91
C ILE A 28 -4.94 -0.93 16.25
N SER A 29 -4.86 -0.14 17.31
CA SER A 29 -4.75 -0.64 18.68
C SER A 29 -5.88 -0.07 19.53
N SER A 30 -6.36 -0.88 20.47
CA SER A 30 -7.32 -0.43 21.46
C SER A 30 -6.61 -0.15 22.77
N LYS A 31 -6.94 0.97 23.40
CA LYS A 31 -6.45 1.32 24.73
C LYS A 31 -7.63 1.53 25.65
N GLY A 32 -7.54 0.97 26.84
CA GLY A 32 -8.48 1.21 27.90
C GLY A 32 -9.34 0.01 28.27
N LEU A 33 -9.60 -0.11 29.55
CA LEU A 33 -10.40 -1.18 30.12
C LEU A 33 -11.90 -0.89 30.13
N LYS A 34 -12.26 0.40 30.25
CA LYS A 34 -13.68 0.83 30.31
C LYS A 34 -14.10 1.71 29.13
N TRP A 35 -13.14 2.30 28.45
CA TRP A 35 -13.41 3.20 27.34
C TRP A 35 -12.75 2.56 26.12
N GLU A 36 -13.55 2.19 25.15
CA GLU A 36 -13.03 1.69 23.90
C GLU A 36 -12.43 2.86 23.11
N ALA A 37 -11.16 3.13 23.38
CA ALA A 37 -10.40 4.10 22.61
C ALA A 37 -9.53 3.37 21.61
N TYR A 38 -9.66 3.73 20.34
CA TYR A 38 -8.89 3.14 19.27
C TYR A 38 -7.91 4.15 18.72
N ASN A 39 -6.70 3.69 18.47
CA ASN A 39 -5.64 4.53 17.92
C ASN A 39 -5.05 3.88 16.67
N LEU A 40 -4.71 4.71 15.70
CA LEU A 40 -3.93 4.30 14.54
C LEU A 40 -2.47 4.66 14.81
N THR A 41 -1.63 3.64 14.89
CA THR A 41 -0.21 3.80 15.15
C THR A 41 0.57 3.60 13.87
N THR A 42 1.33 4.61 13.47
CA THR A 42 2.13 4.60 12.25
C THR A 42 3.57 4.94 12.58
N LYS A 43 4.50 4.24 11.96
CA LYS A 43 5.92 4.54 12.11
C LYS A 43 6.41 5.29 10.88
N VAL A 44 6.90 6.52 11.09
CA VAL A 44 7.42 7.39 10.03
C VAL A 44 8.82 7.83 10.42
N ASP A 45 9.80 7.51 9.58
CA ASP A 45 11.21 7.85 9.80
C ASP A 45 11.73 7.42 11.18
N GLY A 46 11.34 6.22 11.62
CA GLY A 46 11.71 5.69 12.92
C GLY A 46 10.93 6.25 14.09
N ILE A 47 10.04 7.21 13.86
CA ILE A 47 9.23 7.84 14.90
C ILE A 47 7.83 7.25 14.86
N THR A 48 7.35 6.80 16.00
CA THR A 48 5.98 6.28 16.14
C THR A 48 5.01 7.45 16.33
N LYS A 49 4.03 7.55 15.42
CA LYS A 49 2.96 8.53 15.53
C LYS A 49 1.65 7.81 15.80
N THR A 50 0.89 8.34 16.75
CA THR A 50 -0.40 7.79 17.15
C THR A 50 -1.51 8.80 16.88
N ARG A 51 -2.56 8.35 16.19
CA ARG A 51 -3.74 9.17 15.92
C ARG A 51 -4.96 8.54 16.58
N HIS A 52 -5.74 9.34 17.25
CA HIS A 52 -7.00 8.88 17.82
C HIS A 52 -8.01 8.58 16.70
N ILE A 53 -8.70 7.46 16.79
CA ILE A 53 -9.75 7.08 15.86
C ILE A 53 -11.09 7.29 16.52
N PRO A 54 -11.94 8.21 16.00
CA PRO A 54 -13.33 8.30 16.46
C PRO A 54 -14.05 6.97 16.28
N LYS A 55 -14.86 6.61 17.25
CA LYS A 55 -15.54 5.31 17.28
C LYS A 55 -16.38 5.03 16.03
N ASP A 56 -17.09 6.03 15.54
CA ASP A 56 -17.92 5.94 14.35
C ASP A 56 -17.12 5.80 13.05
N LEU A 57 -15.83 6.19 13.06
CA LEU A 57 -14.93 6.05 11.91
C LEU A 57 -14.13 4.76 11.90
N LEU A 58 -14.20 3.99 12.97
CA LEU A 58 -13.41 2.75 13.11
C LEU A 58 -13.62 1.76 11.95
N PRO A 59 -14.85 1.48 11.48
CA PRO A 59 -15.03 0.58 10.34
C PRO A 59 -14.36 1.07 9.06
N LEU A 60 -14.40 2.38 8.82
CA LEU A 60 -13.76 2.97 7.66
C LEU A 60 -12.23 2.87 7.76
N VAL A 61 -11.67 3.20 8.93
CA VAL A 61 -10.22 3.09 9.16
C VAL A 61 -9.76 1.65 8.99
N LYS A 62 -10.51 0.68 9.47
CA LYS A 62 -10.19 -0.75 9.27
C LYS A 62 -10.11 -1.10 7.78
N ARG A 63 -11.07 -0.65 6.98
CA ARG A 63 -11.05 -0.90 5.53
C ARG A 63 -9.84 -0.25 4.85
N MET A 64 -9.51 0.97 5.25
CA MET A 64 -8.38 1.70 4.67
C MET A 64 -7.04 1.06 5.03
N THR A 65 -6.89 0.51 6.23
CA THR A 65 -5.68 -0.22 6.61
C THR A 65 -5.57 -1.56 5.86
N LEU A 66 -6.67 -2.24 5.61
CA LEU A 66 -6.68 -3.44 4.77
C LEU A 66 -6.27 -3.12 3.33
N ARG A 67 -6.72 -2.00 2.79
CA ARG A 67 -6.29 -1.53 1.47
C ARG A 67 -4.79 -1.30 1.41
N HIS A 68 -4.21 -0.77 2.48
CA HIS A 68 -2.76 -0.58 2.54
C HIS A 68 -2.01 -1.90 2.49
N LYS A 69 -2.50 -2.93 3.20
CA LYS A 69 -1.89 -4.26 3.15
C LYS A 69 -1.91 -4.84 1.74
N LYS A 70 -3.04 -4.71 1.06
CA LYS A 70 -3.18 -5.15 -0.32
C LYS A 70 -2.31 -4.34 -1.27
N LEU A 71 -2.23 -3.03 -1.06
CA LEU A 71 -1.39 -2.14 -1.84
C LEU A 71 0.09 -2.53 -1.74
N LYS A 72 0.58 -2.85 -0.53
CA LYS A 72 1.95 -3.33 -0.34
C LYS A 72 2.25 -4.57 -1.18
N LYS A 73 1.30 -5.49 -1.21
CA LYS A 73 1.43 -6.72 -1.98
C LYS A 73 1.47 -6.44 -3.48
N LEU A 74 0.60 -5.55 -3.95
CA LEU A 74 0.57 -5.11 -5.34
C LEU A 74 1.87 -4.42 -5.74
N LEU A 75 2.42 -3.58 -4.87
CA LEU A 75 3.67 -2.89 -5.13
C LEU A 75 4.85 -3.86 -5.23
N LYS A 76 4.85 -4.91 -4.41
CA LYS A 76 5.87 -5.96 -4.50
C LYS A 76 5.78 -6.71 -5.83
N ASP A 77 4.57 -7.06 -6.25
CA ASP A 77 4.37 -7.74 -7.53
C ASP A 77 4.76 -6.85 -8.70
N LEU A 78 4.47 -5.55 -8.60
CA LEU A 78 4.85 -4.58 -9.61
C LEU A 78 6.38 -4.43 -9.70
N GLU A 79 7.05 -4.36 -8.56
CA GLU A 79 8.51 -4.31 -8.49
C GLU A 79 9.14 -5.53 -9.16
N GLU A 80 8.64 -6.72 -8.85
CA GLU A 80 9.13 -7.96 -9.45
C GLU A 80 8.90 -7.99 -10.96
N THR A 81 7.77 -7.50 -11.41
CA THR A 81 7.45 -7.43 -12.84
C THR A 81 8.39 -6.46 -13.55
N ASN A 82 8.66 -5.31 -12.95
CA ASN A 82 9.61 -4.33 -13.50
C ASN A 82 11.02 -4.91 -13.57
N TRP A 83 11.43 -5.66 -12.55
CA TRP A 83 12.73 -6.31 -12.53
C TRP A 83 12.89 -7.29 -13.69
N ARG A 84 11.85 -8.11 -13.92
CA ARG A 84 11.85 -9.05 -15.04
C ARG A 84 11.91 -8.35 -16.39
N LEU A 85 11.20 -7.23 -16.53
CA LEU A 85 11.25 -6.42 -17.76
C LEU A 85 12.66 -5.90 -18.02
N ILE A 86 13.36 -5.44 -17.00
CA ILE A 86 14.75 -4.99 -17.12
C ILE A 86 15.65 -6.14 -17.57
N LEU A 87 15.47 -7.32 -17.00
CA LEU A 87 16.26 -8.49 -17.38
C LEU A 87 16.02 -8.93 -18.83
N GLU A 88 14.83 -8.67 -19.36
CA GLU A 88 14.50 -8.94 -20.75
C GLU A 88 14.97 -7.83 -21.71
N GLY A 89 15.69 -6.84 -21.20
CA GLY A 89 16.27 -5.78 -22.00
C GLY A 89 15.33 -4.62 -22.32
N GLU A 90 14.18 -4.54 -21.65
CA GLU A 90 13.25 -3.44 -21.87
C GLU A 90 13.70 -2.18 -21.16
N GLU A 91 13.62 -1.06 -21.85
CA GLU A 91 13.81 0.25 -21.23
C GLU A 91 12.54 0.65 -20.48
N LEU A 92 12.66 0.83 -19.19
CA LEU A 92 11.56 1.35 -18.38
C LEU A 92 11.73 2.85 -18.25
N ARG A 93 10.70 3.60 -18.60
CA ARG A 93 10.67 5.02 -18.35
C ARG A 93 10.40 5.23 -16.87
N CYS A 94 11.35 5.84 -16.20
CA CYS A 94 11.14 6.26 -14.82
C CYS A 94 10.21 7.47 -14.82
N TYR A 95 9.13 7.37 -14.08
CA TYR A 95 8.26 8.51 -13.84
C TYR A 95 8.91 9.35 -12.75
N GLY A 96 9.35 10.52 -13.11
CA GLY A 96 10.05 11.40 -12.21
C GLY A 96 11.57 11.31 -12.36
N THR A 97 12.22 12.36 -11.94
CA THR A 97 13.67 12.45 -11.94
C THR A 97 14.25 11.82 -10.69
N VAL A 98 15.22 10.99 -10.91
CA VAL A 98 16.01 10.46 -9.80
C VAL A 98 17.06 11.50 -9.43
#